data_36041d3957aa370202f3f8055f5f6551
#
_entry.id   36041d3957aa370202f3f8055f5f6551
#
_cell.length_a   1.000
_cell.length_b   1.000
_cell.length_c   1.000
_cell.angle_alpha   90.00
_cell.angle_beta   90.00
_cell.angle_gamma   90.00
#
_symmetry.space_group_name_H-M   'P 1'
#
loop_
_entity.id
_entity.type
_entity.pdbx_description
1 polymer ?
#
loop_
_entity_poly.entity_id
_entity_poly.type
_entity_poly.pdbx_seq_one_letter_code
_entity_poly.pdbx_strand_id
1 'polypeptide(L)'
;MLNAKYVIAQGANGQPQAQRNPNACGNAWSVNNINVVANADAEMAALSSFNPKTTAVVDARYGDYLGNTTSFAPAKVKLTSYDPKYMEYSFEGGNAFVVFSEIYYEGSGNDWQAYIDGEPVEHIRVNYTLRGMKVPAGKHE
;
A
#
# COMPACT_ATOMS: atom_id res chain seq x y z
N MET A 1 -0.03 6.59 -5.86
CA MET A 1 -0.50 5.28 -5.40
C MET A 1 0.14 4.13 -6.19
N LEU A 2 -0.03 4.02 -7.50
CA LEU A 2 0.56 2.93 -8.31
C LEU A 2 2.06 3.10 -8.64
N ASN A 3 2.82 3.82 -7.84
CA ASN A 3 4.26 4.06 -7.97
C ASN A 3 4.71 4.57 -9.36
N ALA A 4 3.85 5.29 -10.09
CA ALA A 4 4.23 5.96 -11.33
C ALA A 4 5.22 7.09 -11.04
N LYS A 5 6.51 6.83 -11.25
CA LYS A 5 7.59 7.79 -10.95
C LYS A 5 7.66 8.94 -11.95
N TYR A 6 7.22 8.70 -13.17
CA TYR A 6 7.20 9.68 -14.25
C TYR A 6 5.84 9.67 -14.95
N VAL A 7 5.42 10.83 -15.41
CA VAL A 7 4.27 11.02 -16.28
C VAL A 7 4.73 11.70 -17.57
N ILE A 8 4.16 11.32 -18.69
CA ILE A 8 4.40 12.01 -19.96
C ILE A 8 3.39 13.13 -20.05
N ALA A 9 3.85 14.37 -20.09
CA ALA A 9 3.03 15.56 -20.23
C ALA A 9 3.48 16.39 -21.45
N GLN A 10 2.61 17.25 -21.95
CA GLN A 10 2.94 18.15 -23.02
C GLN A 10 3.86 19.26 -22.52
N GLY A 11 5.07 19.36 -23.07
CA GLY A 11 6.01 20.43 -22.76
C GLY A 11 5.60 21.78 -23.38
N ALA A 12 6.29 22.86 -23.02
CA ALA A 12 6.01 24.21 -23.49
C ALA A 12 6.12 24.37 -25.03
N ASN A 13 6.88 23.49 -25.68
CA ASN A 13 7.03 23.44 -27.15
C ASN A 13 6.05 22.48 -27.84
N GLY A 14 5.04 21.97 -27.11
CA GLY A 14 4.07 21.02 -27.63
C GLY A 14 4.58 19.58 -27.78
N GLN A 15 5.85 19.31 -27.46
CA GLN A 15 6.42 17.96 -27.53
C GLN A 15 6.19 17.20 -26.22
N PRO A 16 5.99 15.86 -26.28
CA PRO A 16 5.90 15.03 -25.10
C PRO A 16 7.20 15.08 -24.26
N GLN A 17 7.07 15.34 -22.96
CA GLN A 17 8.19 15.38 -22.03
C GLN A 17 7.89 14.50 -20.80
N ALA A 18 8.90 13.73 -20.37
CA ALA A 18 8.82 12.98 -19.13
C ALA A 18 9.00 13.94 -17.93
N GLN A 19 7.98 14.02 -17.09
CA GLN A 19 8.01 14.81 -15.86
C GLN A 19 8.02 13.88 -14.64
N ARG A 20 8.88 14.18 -13.67
CA ARG A 20 8.91 13.40 -12.42
C ARG A 20 7.63 13.65 -11.63
N ASN A 21 7.02 12.58 -11.16
CA ASN A 21 5.87 12.64 -10.26
C ASN A 21 6.32 12.75 -8.79
N PRO A 22 6.23 13.93 -8.15
CA PRO A 22 6.63 14.10 -6.75
C PRO A 22 5.66 13.44 -5.76
N ASN A 23 4.51 12.98 -6.23
CA ASN A 23 3.46 12.35 -5.43
C ASN A 23 3.48 10.82 -5.47
N ALA A 24 4.48 10.21 -6.14
CA ALA A 24 4.66 8.76 -6.08
C ALA A 24 4.94 8.33 -4.63
N CYS A 25 4.21 7.29 -4.16
CA CYS A 25 4.33 6.81 -2.79
C CYS A 25 5.50 5.82 -2.60
N GLY A 26 6.13 5.37 -3.69
CA GLY A 26 7.18 4.35 -3.64
C GLY A 26 6.62 2.92 -3.77
N ASN A 27 7.48 1.93 -3.51
CA ASN A 27 7.12 0.52 -3.58
C ASN A 27 6.27 0.09 -2.38
N ALA A 28 6.55 0.65 -1.20
CA ALA A 28 5.76 0.49 0.01
C ALA A 28 5.85 1.73 0.90
N TRP A 29 4.82 2.02 1.67
CA TRP A 29 4.77 3.15 2.60
C TRP A 29 3.80 2.88 3.74
N SER A 30 4.05 3.49 4.90
CA SER A 30 3.11 3.46 6.02
C SER A 30 2.05 4.55 5.88
N VAL A 31 0.82 4.25 6.34
CA VAL A 31 -0.28 5.20 6.46
C VAL A 31 -0.68 5.39 7.91
N ASN A 32 -1.18 6.58 8.24
CA ASN A 32 -1.59 6.90 9.61
C ASN A 32 -3.05 6.55 9.89
N ASN A 33 -3.89 6.51 8.85
CA ASN A 33 -5.32 6.32 9.01
C ASN A 33 -5.86 5.27 8.02
N ILE A 34 -6.87 4.56 8.46
CA ILE A 34 -7.70 3.69 7.63
C ILE A 34 -9.09 4.28 7.51
N ASN A 35 -9.55 4.51 6.30
CA ASN A 35 -10.92 4.85 5.97
C ASN A 35 -11.67 3.58 5.59
N VAL A 36 -12.49 3.06 6.50
CA VAL A 36 -13.31 1.87 6.26
C VAL A 36 -14.59 2.30 5.55
N VAL A 37 -14.89 1.67 4.43
CA VAL A 37 -16.06 1.95 3.59
C VAL A 37 -16.91 0.70 3.42
N ALA A 38 -18.18 0.87 3.10
CA ALA A 38 -19.20 -0.19 3.17
C ALA A 38 -18.98 -1.34 2.16
N ASN A 39 -18.39 -1.07 1.00
CA ASN A 39 -18.22 -2.02 -0.10
C ASN A 39 -17.22 -1.52 -1.14
N ALA A 40 -16.96 -2.32 -2.16
CA ALA A 40 -16.01 -2.03 -3.23
C ALA A 40 -16.39 -0.77 -4.05
N ASP A 41 -17.67 -0.49 -4.28
CA ASP A 41 -18.08 0.71 -5.00
C ASP A 41 -17.77 1.99 -4.20
N ALA A 42 -18.04 1.95 -2.89
CA ALA A 42 -17.67 3.02 -1.97
C ALA A 42 -16.14 3.17 -1.84
N GLU A 43 -15.39 2.04 -1.88
CA GLU A 43 -13.92 2.06 -1.91
C GLU A 43 -13.40 2.77 -3.16
N MET A 44 -13.91 2.43 -4.33
CA MET A 44 -13.56 3.08 -5.59
C MET A 44 -13.90 4.58 -5.58
N ALA A 45 -15.10 4.95 -5.11
CA ALA A 45 -15.52 6.35 -5.02
C ALA A 45 -14.61 7.17 -4.09
N ALA A 46 -14.19 6.61 -2.96
CA ALA A 46 -13.33 7.28 -1.99
C ALA A 46 -11.93 7.59 -2.55
N LEU A 47 -11.45 6.85 -3.56
CA LEU A 47 -10.14 7.10 -4.18
C LEU A 47 -10.04 8.44 -4.90
N SER A 48 -11.16 9.08 -5.24
CA SER A 48 -11.18 10.39 -5.92
C SER A 48 -10.75 11.54 -5.03
N SER A 49 -10.81 11.40 -3.70
CA SER A 49 -10.66 12.50 -2.74
C SER A 49 -9.80 12.20 -1.52
N PHE A 50 -9.04 11.08 -1.49
CA PHE A 50 -8.18 10.74 -0.36
C PHE A 50 -6.70 11.12 -0.60
N ASN A 51 -5.93 11.20 0.48
CA ASN A 51 -4.48 11.34 0.39
C ASN A 51 -3.81 9.97 0.58
N PRO A 52 -3.29 9.33 -0.48
CA PRO A 52 -2.71 8.00 -0.39
C PRO A 52 -1.45 7.92 0.47
N LYS A 53 -0.76 9.05 0.74
CA LYS A 53 0.42 9.09 1.61
C LYS A 53 0.11 8.94 3.10
N THR A 54 -1.13 9.21 3.50
CA THR A 54 -1.52 9.25 4.91
C THR A 54 -2.69 8.34 5.25
N THR A 55 -3.45 7.92 4.24
CA THR A 55 -4.69 7.17 4.42
C THR A 55 -4.75 6.00 3.45
N ALA A 56 -5.21 4.84 3.91
CA ALA A 56 -5.67 3.76 3.06
C ALA A 56 -7.19 3.62 3.16
N VAL A 57 -7.83 3.27 2.05
CA VAL A 57 -9.26 2.97 1.98
C VAL A 57 -9.42 1.46 2.00
N VAL A 58 -10.31 0.94 2.86
CA VAL A 58 -10.50 -0.49 3.09
C VAL A 58 -11.98 -0.83 3.08
N ASP A 59 -12.36 -1.86 2.36
CA ASP A 59 -13.71 -2.43 2.35
C ASP A 59 -14.03 -3.04 3.72
N ALA A 60 -15.25 -2.81 4.22
CA ALA A 60 -15.74 -3.30 5.51
C ALA A 60 -15.66 -4.83 5.68
N ARG A 61 -15.56 -5.60 4.59
CA ARG A 61 -15.33 -7.06 4.65
C ARG A 61 -14.04 -7.45 5.38
N TYR A 62 -13.06 -6.55 5.45
CA TYR A 62 -11.81 -6.73 6.19
C TYR A 62 -11.86 -6.16 7.61
N GLY A 63 -13.07 -5.86 8.11
CA GLY A 63 -13.27 -5.30 9.45
C GLY A 63 -12.70 -6.17 10.56
N ASP A 64 -12.85 -7.49 10.47
CA ASP A 64 -12.32 -8.44 11.46
C ASP A 64 -10.79 -8.40 11.51
N TYR A 65 -10.13 -8.31 10.34
CA TYR A 65 -8.67 -8.14 10.26
C TYR A 65 -8.21 -6.84 10.92
N LEU A 66 -8.91 -5.74 10.69
CA LEU A 66 -8.56 -4.44 11.29
C LEU A 66 -8.84 -4.42 12.79
N GLY A 67 -9.88 -5.13 13.24
CA GLY A 67 -10.43 -4.97 14.59
C GLY A 67 -10.96 -3.55 14.76
N ASN A 68 -10.72 -2.96 15.93
CA ASN A 68 -11.11 -1.57 16.23
C ASN A 68 -10.00 -0.55 15.92
N THR A 69 -8.92 -0.94 15.20
CA THR A 69 -7.78 -0.09 14.98
C THR A 69 -7.84 0.56 13.60
N THR A 70 -8.02 1.87 13.56
CA THR A 70 -8.04 2.68 12.33
C THR A 70 -6.96 3.75 12.30
N SER A 71 -6.15 3.85 13.36
CA SER A 71 -5.05 4.82 13.47
C SER A 71 -3.75 4.10 13.80
N PHE A 72 -2.69 4.46 13.09
CA PHE A 72 -1.40 3.77 13.13
C PHE A 72 -0.24 4.75 13.28
N ALA A 73 0.86 4.27 13.82
CA ALA A 73 2.09 5.05 13.92
C ALA A 73 2.80 5.15 12.56
N PRO A 74 3.56 6.24 12.33
CA PRO A 74 4.41 6.33 11.15
C PRO A 74 5.55 5.32 11.24
N ALA A 75 6.00 4.84 10.07
CA ALA A 75 7.13 3.94 9.97
C ALA A 75 7.95 4.23 8.71
N LYS A 76 9.21 3.80 8.72
CA LYS A 76 10.07 3.77 7.55
C LYS A 76 10.01 2.39 6.92
N VAL A 77 9.68 2.35 5.64
CA VAL A 77 9.64 1.11 4.85
C VAL A 77 10.51 1.29 3.63
N LYS A 78 11.38 0.33 3.35
CA LYS A 78 12.30 0.39 2.21
C LYS A 78 12.39 -0.97 1.55
N LEU A 79 12.22 -1.02 0.23
CA LEU A 79 12.52 -2.19 -0.58
C LEU A 79 14.02 -2.47 -0.54
N THR A 80 14.41 -3.67 -0.12
CA THR A 80 15.81 -4.12 0.01
C THR A 80 16.19 -5.08 -1.11
N SER A 81 15.28 -5.92 -1.55
CA SER A 81 15.47 -6.85 -2.66
C SER A 81 14.23 -6.94 -3.54
N TYR A 82 14.42 -7.11 -4.83
CA TYR A 82 13.34 -7.27 -5.80
C TYR A 82 13.64 -8.40 -6.79
N ASP A 83 12.75 -9.37 -6.80
CA ASP A 83 12.57 -10.35 -7.86
C ASP A 83 11.08 -10.44 -8.20
N PRO A 84 10.66 -10.71 -9.44
CA PRO A 84 9.25 -10.79 -9.80
C PRO A 84 8.40 -11.76 -8.96
N LYS A 85 9.03 -12.71 -8.27
CA LYS A 85 8.37 -13.70 -7.41
C LYS A 85 8.67 -13.52 -5.93
N TYR A 86 9.56 -12.60 -5.58
CA TYR A 86 10.01 -12.42 -4.21
C TYR A 86 10.48 -10.99 -3.97
N MET A 87 9.97 -10.35 -2.93
CA MET A 87 10.33 -8.99 -2.55
C MET A 87 10.60 -8.91 -1.06
N GLU A 88 11.69 -8.25 -0.71
CA GLU A 88 12.06 -7.98 0.68
C GLU A 88 11.99 -6.50 0.98
N TYR A 89 11.57 -6.21 2.20
CA TYR A 89 11.45 -4.85 2.71
C TYR A 89 12.03 -4.77 4.11
N SER A 90 12.81 -3.75 4.40
CA SER A 90 13.14 -3.39 5.78
C SER A 90 12.09 -2.45 6.35
N PHE A 91 11.70 -2.69 7.59
CA PHE A 91 10.75 -1.88 8.35
C PHE A 91 11.39 -1.37 9.64
N GLU A 92 11.11 -0.12 10.02
CA GLU A 92 11.46 0.45 11.31
C GLU A 92 10.41 1.47 11.74
N GLY A 93 9.73 1.21 12.87
CA GLY A 93 8.69 2.12 13.36
C GLY A 93 7.87 1.62 14.55
N GLY A 94 6.77 2.30 14.83
CA GLY A 94 5.75 1.86 15.76
C GLY A 94 4.80 0.84 15.12
N ASN A 95 3.70 0.47 15.81
CA ASN A 95 2.64 -0.33 15.21
C ASN A 95 2.08 0.41 13.99
N ALA A 96 2.35 -0.09 12.80
CA ALA A 96 2.03 0.58 11.55
C ALA A 96 1.11 -0.24 10.66
N PHE A 97 0.45 0.47 9.74
CA PHE A 97 -0.19 -0.16 8.59
C PHE A 97 0.61 0.21 7.34
N VAL A 98 1.08 -0.80 6.62
CA VAL A 98 1.93 -0.65 5.44
C VAL A 98 1.11 -0.98 4.20
N VAL A 99 1.17 -0.10 3.20
CA VAL A 99 0.58 -0.29 1.87
C VAL A 99 1.70 -0.58 0.88
N PHE A 100 1.51 -1.57 0.02
CA PHE A 100 2.44 -1.98 -1.04
C PHE A 100 1.87 -1.62 -2.40
N SER A 101 2.71 -1.12 -3.32
CA SER A 101 2.33 -0.82 -4.71
C SER A 101 2.16 -2.08 -5.57
N GLU A 102 1.88 -3.22 -4.95
CA GLU A 102 1.67 -4.49 -5.63
C GLU A 102 0.17 -4.80 -5.71
N ILE A 103 -0.26 -5.27 -6.88
CA ILE A 103 -1.66 -5.61 -7.11
C ILE A 103 -2.05 -6.79 -6.21
N TYR A 104 -3.15 -6.62 -5.48
CA TYR A 104 -3.79 -7.70 -4.76
C TYR A 104 -4.43 -8.67 -5.76
N TYR A 105 -4.05 -9.92 -5.67
CA TYR A 105 -4.60 -10.99 -6.49
C TYR A 105 -5.00 -12.15 -5.60
N GLU A 106 -6.19 -12.68 -5.82
CA GLU A 106 -6.78 -13.78 -5.06
C GLU A 106 -7.41 -14.77 -6.02
N GLY A 107 -7.22 -16.07 -5.82
CA GLY A 107 -8.06 -17.06 -6.46
C GLY A 107 -7.42 -18.18 -7.26
N SER A 108 -6.11 -18.37 -7.28
CA SER A 108 -5.51 -19.48 -8.04
C SER A 108 -4.65 -20.45 -7.23
N GLY A 109 -4.55 -20.25 -5.92
CA GLY A 109 -3.71 -21.07 -5.05
C GLY A 109 -2.20 -20.80 -5.15
N ASN A 110 -1.81 -19.86 -6.01
CA ASN A 110 -0.45 -19.35 -6.15
C ASN A 110 -0.38 -17.85 -5.80
N ASP A 111 -1.18 -17.45 -4.83
CA ASP A 111 -1.28 -16.06 -4.39
C ASP A 111 -0.03 -15.67 -3.60
N TRP A 112 0.24 -14.36 -3.57
CA TRP A 112 1.31 -13.84 -2.75
C TRP A 112 1.10 -14.19 -1.28
N GLN A 113 2.16 -14.64 -0.63
CA GLN A 113 2.23 -14.83 0.81
C GLN A 113 3.05 -13.70 1.42
N ALA A 114 2.64 -13.22 2.58
CA ALA A 114 3.38 -12.21 3.34
C ALA A 114 4.03 -12.85 4.59
N TYR A 115 5.21 -12.37 4.93
CA TYR A 115 5.97 -12.81 6.10
C TYR A 115 6.49 -11.59 6.85
N ILE A 116 6.65 -11.71 8.16
CA ILE A 116 7.41 -10.79 9.01
C ILE A 116 8.42 -11.63 9.77
N ASP A 117 9.71 -11.35 9.59
CA ASP A 117 10.83 -12.07 10.21
C ASP A 117 10.75 -13.60 10.00
N GLY A 118 10.26 -14.02 8.83
CA GLY A 118 10.09 -15.42 8.45
C GLY A 118 8.77 -16.08 8.89
N GLU A 119 7.96 -15.41 9.71
CA GLU A 119 6.65 -15.91 10.14
C GLU A 119 5.54 -15.45 9.18
N PRO A 120 4.65 -16.36 8.75
CA PRO A 120 3.57 -16.00 7.83
C PRO A 120 2.56 -15.07 8.50
N VAL A 121 2.14 -14.05 7.76
CA VAL A 121 1.16 -13.06 8.22
C VAL A 121 0.08 -12.82 7.17
N GLU A 122 -1.09 -12.43 7.63
CA GLU A 122 -2.18 -12.06 6.75
C GLU A 122 -1.95 -10.66 6.17
N HIS A 123 -2.35 -10.48 4.91
CA HIS A 123 -2.46 -9.18 4.25
C HIS A 123 -3.81 -9.06 3.56
N ILE A 124 -4.28 -7.85 3.37
CA ILE A 124 -5.62 -7.56 2.83
C ILE A 124 -5.54 -6.68 1.58
N ARG A 125 -6.63 -6.63 0.82
CA ARG A 125 -6.78 -5.65 -0.26
C ARG A 125 -7.10 -4.28 0.31
N VAL A 126 -6.44 -3.27 -0.19
CA VAL A 126 -6.64 -1.85 0.15
C VAL A 126 -6.63 -0.98 -1.11
N ASN A 127 -7.22 0.21 -1.03
CA ASN A 127 -7.25 1.15 -2.13
C ASN A 127 -7.75 0.50 -3.43
N TYR A 128 -8.72 -0.40 -3.30
CA TYR A 128 -9.37 -1.18 -4.36
C TYR A 128 -8.50 -2.26 -5.02
N THR A 129 -7.19 -2.04 -5.17
CA THR A 129 -6.31 -2.92 -5.95
C THR A 129 -4.99 -3.27 -5.28
N LEU A 130 -4.60 -2.58 -4.23
CA LEU A 130 -3.29 -2.74 -3.60
C LEU A 130 -3.32 -3.70 -2.42
N ARG A 131 -2.15 -4.01 -1.87
CA ARG A 131 -1.97 -4.83 -0.68
C ARG A 131 -1.69 -3.96 0.52
N GLY A 132 -2.17 -4.38 1.68
CA GLY A 132 -1.84 -3.72 2.93
C GLY A 132 -1.81 -4.70 4.09
N MET A 133 -0.94 -4.44 5.06
CA MET A 133 -0.86 -5.26 6.26
C MET A 133 -0.45 -4.48 7.49
N LYS A 134 -0.80 -5.01 8.66
CA LYS A 134 -0.33 -4.51 9.96
C LYS A 134 1.08 -5.03 10.20
N VAL A 135 1.97 -4.15 10.67
CA VAL A 135 3.33 -4.50 11.09
C VAL A 135 3.51 -4.05 12.53
N PRO A 136 3.95 -4.92 13.45
CA PRO A 136 4.18 -4.57 14.85
C PRO A 136 5.28 -3.52 14.99
N ALA A 137 5.40 -2.94 16.19
CA ALA A 137 6.47 -2.00 16.48
C ALA A 137 7.82 -2.71 16.56
N GLY A 138 8.85 -2.12 15.95
CA GLY A 138 10.20 -2.67 15.99
C GLY A 138 10.98 -2.42 14.70
N LYS A 139 11.98 -3.28 14.50
CA LYS A 139 12.70 -3.45 13.25
C LYS A 139 12.38 -4.84 12.73
N HIS A 140 11.89 -4.92 11.50
CA HIS A 140 11.43 -6.14 10.88
C HIS A 140 11.90 -6.25 9.43
N GLU A 141 11.87 -7.47 8.92
CA GLU A 141 12.03 -7.79 7.52
C GLU A 141 10.80 -8.53 6.99
#